data_4d49c80a40f71214c793c888bc05b430
#
_entry.id   4d49c80a40f71214c793c888bc05b430
#
_cell.length_a   1.000
_cell.length_b   1.000
_cell.length_c   1.000
_cell.angle_alpha   90.00
_cell.angle_beta   90.00
_cell.angle_gamma   90.00
#
_symmetry.space_group_name_H-M   'P 1'
#
loop_
_entity.id
_entity.type
_entity.pdbx_description
1 polymer ?
#
loop_
_entity_poly.entity_id
_entity_poly.type
_entity_poly.pdbx_seq_one_letter_code
_entity_poly.pdbx_strand_id
1 'polypeptide(L)'
;MAKFKVIVSDPQTGKSQSIELAEHKAIPLIGKKIGETIDGAVLGLRGYKLLITGGTDKDGFPMHPTIHGGIRKSVLLKSGVGFKPKREGQRKRKTLRGNVITEEIVQVNMKILEKPKQTQKREVKQPKEEPVEAQSVEKKEEAQPEKAP
;
A
#
# COMPACT_ATOMS: atom_id res chain seq x y z
N MET A 1 16.49 -7.12 10.15
CA MET A 1 16.14 -6.43 8.90
C MET A 1 14.66 -6.13 8.89
N ALA A 2 14.29 -4.85 8.83
CA ALA A 2 12.91 -4.41 8.99
C ALA A 2 12.11 -4.64 7.70
N LYS A 3 11.04 -5.43 7.79
CA LYS A 3 10.05 -5.59 6.72
C LYS A 3 8.75 -4.97 7.20
N PHE A 4 8.27 -3.94 6.50
CA PHE A 4 7.01 -3.31 6.85
C PHE A 4 5.91 -3.68 5.87
N LYS A 5 4.77 -4.06 6.41
CA LYS A 5 3.52 -4.13 5.67
C LYS A 5 2.79 -2.80 5.83
N VAL A 6 2.81 -1.97 4.80
CA VAL A 6 2.14 -0.68 4.82
C VAL A 6 0.75 -0.80 4.25
N ILE A 7 -0.25 -0.37 5.01
CA ILE A 7 -1.64 -0.32 4.57
C ILE A 7 -1.98 1.15 4.30
N VAL A 8 -2.19 1.47 3.04
CA VAL A 8 -2.60 2.81 2.59
C VAL A 8 -4.10 2.81 2.37
N SER A 9 -4.81 3.64 3.10
CA SER A 9 -6.25 3.82 2.98
C SER A 9 -6.59 5.13 2.27
N ASP A 10 -7.55 5.06 1.36
CA ASP A 10 -8.11 6.21 0.67
C ASP A 10 -9.47 6.57 1.29
N PRO A 11 -9.58 7.69 2.00
CA PRO A 11 -10.83 8.09 2.63
C PRO A 11 -11.92 8.50 1.63
N GLN A 12 -11.56 8.85 0.38
CA GLN A 12 -12.52 9.25 -0.64
C GLN A 12 -13.20 8.03 -1.28
N THR A 13 -12.42 7.00 -1.59
CA THR A 13 -12.94 5.79 -2.26
C THR A 13 -13.32 4.68 -1.29
N GLY A 14 -12.92 4.80 -0.01
CA GLY A 14 -13.11 3.77 1.01
C GLY A 14 -12.28 2.49 0.79
N LYS A 15 -11.36 2.50 -0.17
CA LYS A 15 -10.50 1.35 -0.48
C LYS A 15 -9.17 1.45 0.25
N SER A 16 -8.59 0.30 0.56
CA SER A 16 -7.25 0.20 1.12
C SER A 16 -6.39 -0.74 0.27
N GLN A 17 -5.09 -0.41 0.19
CA GLN A 17 -4.08 -1.19 -0.49
C GLN A 17 -3.00 -1.60 0.50
N SER A 18 -2.52 -2.84 0.39
CA SER A 18 -1.42 -3.35 1.18
C SER A 18 -0.17 -3.41 0.31
N ILE A 19 0.91 -2.78 0.79
CA ILE A 19 2.19 -2.71 0.10
C ILE A 19 3.26 -3.25 1.05
N GLU A 20 4.02 -4.23 0.60
CA GLU A 20 5.15 -4.74 1.37
C GLU A 20 6.41 -3.98 0.98
N LEU A 21 7.08 -3.41 1.98
CA LEU A 21 8.35 -2.72 1.80
C LEU A 21 9.51 -3.60 2.22
N ALA A 22 10.40 -3.81 1.28
CA ALA A 22 11.71 -4.40 1.56
C ALA A 22 12.62 -3.38 2.29
N GLU A 23 13.63 -3.88 2.95
CA GLU A 23 14.51 -3.22 3.89
C GLU A 23 14.99 -1.83 3.48
N HIS A 24 15.50 -1.67 2.25
CA HIS A 24 16.01 -0.38 1.77
C HIS A 24 14.93 0.69 1.64
N LYS A 25 13.71 0.29 1.29
CA LYS A 25 12.56 1.22 1.19
C LYS A 25 11.90 1.51 2.55
N ALA A 26 12.23 0.73 3.56
CA ALA A 26 11.72 0.88 4.92
C ALA A 26 12.47 1.95 5.71
N ILE A 27 13.73 2.22 5.38
CA ILE A 27 14.61 3.17 6.10
C ILE A 27 13.96 4.55 6.31
N PRO A 28 13.34 5.18 5.31
CA PRO A 28 12.72 6.50 5.49
C PRO A 28 11.55 6.54 6.47
N LEU A 29 10.98 5.36 6.81
CA LEU A 29 9.87 5.24 7.76
C LEU A 29 10.35 5.11 9.20
N ILE A 30 11.54 4.59 9.40
CA ILE A 30 12.12 4.40 10.74
C ILE A 30 12.36 5.77 11.39
N GLY A 31 11.95 5.91 12.65
CA GLY A 31 12.05 7.16 13.41
C GLY A 31 10.88 8.13 13.20
N LYS A 32 10.03 7.92 12.19
CA LYS A 32 8.83 8.72 11.99
C LYS A 32 7.79 8.44 13.07
N LYS A 33 6.94 9.45 13.33
CA LYS A 33 5.91 9.41 14.38
C LYS A 33 4.50 9.32 13.80
N ILE A 34 3.58 8.81 14.61
CA ILE A 34 2.16 8.92 14.30
C ILE A 34 1.77 10.39 14.16
N GLY A 35 1.06 10.74 13.07
CA GLY A 35 0.68 12.11 12.75
C GLY A 35 1.65 12.84 11.83
N GLU A 36 2.80 12.27 11.49
CA GLU A 36 3.69 12.83 10.47
C GLU A 36 3.22 12.49 9.06
N THR A 37 3.52 13.43 8.15
CA THR A 37 3.24 13.27 6.72
C THR A 37 4.48 12.78 6.00
N ILE A 38 4.31 11.87 5.06
CA ILE A 38 5.39 11.28 4.26
C ILE A 38 5.00 11.37 2.79
N ASP A 39 6.01 11.56 1.93
CA ASP A 39 5.82 11.48 0.49
C ASP A 39 5.55 10.03 0.04
N GLY A 40 4.54 9.85 -0.78
CA GLY A 40 4.16 8.54 -1.31
C GLY A 40 5.21 7.92 -2.25
N ALA A 41 6.21 8.68 -2.68
CA ALA A 41 7.32 8.18 -3.49
C ALA A 41 8.04 6.98 -2.85
N VAL A 42 8.12 6.94 -1.52
CA VAL A 42 8.69 5.83 -0.74
C VAL A 42 7.95 4.51 -1.00
N LEU A 43 6.63 4.60 -1.22
CA LEU A 43 5.74 3.47 -1.49
C LEU A 43 5.51 3.23 -2.99
N GLY A 44 6.17 3.99 -3.86
CA GLY A 44 5.94 3.97 -5.30
C GLY A 44 4.72 4.79 -5.76
N LEU A 45 4.03 5.46 -4.83
CA LEU A 45 2.88 6.33 -5.09
C LEU A 45 3.35 7.78 -5.29
N ARG A 46 3.91 8.08 -6.45
CA ARG A 46 4.45 9.43 -6.73
C ARG A 46 3.35 10.49 -6.71
N GLY A 47 3.63 11.60 -6.03
CA GLY A 47 2.73 12.75 -5.95
C GLY A 47 1.62 12.63 -4.88
N TYR A 48 1.59 11.53 -4.13
CA TYR A 48 0.69 11.38 -2.98
C TYR A 48 1.36 11.87 -1.71
N LYS A 49 0.61 12.54 -0.85
CA LYS A 49 1.02 12.79 0.54
C LYS A 49 0.24 11.87 1.47
N LEU A 50 0.97 11.16 2.31
CA LEU A 50 0.45 10.13 3.20
C LEU A 50 0.65 10.54 4.65
N LEU A 51 -0.38 10.38 5.47
CA LEU A 51 -0.32 10.59 6.91
C LEU A 51 -0.21 9.25 7.63
N ILE A 52 0.75 9.13 8.54
CA ILE A 52 0.87 7.96 9.42
C ILE A 52 -0.25 8.02 10.46
N THR A 53 -1.13 7.03 10.47
CA THR A 53 -2.25 6.94 11.42
C THR A 53 -1.96 6.04 12.60
N GLY A 54 -1.08 5.07 12.43
CA GLY A 54 -0.71 4.12 13.47
C GLY A 54 -0.01 2.89 12.90
N GLY A 55 0.05 1.84 13.71
CA GLY A 55 0.68 0.60 13.32
C GLY A 55 0.56 -0.46 14.39
N THR A 56 1.19 -1.61 14.13
CA THR A 56 1.18 -2.76 15.03
C THR A 56 2.58 -3.39 15.06
N ASP A 57 3.01 -3.75 16.24
CA ASP A 57 4.26 -4.45 16.50
C ASP A 57 4.19 -5.94 16.09
N LYS A 58 5.34 -6.61 16.01
CA LYS A 58 5.46 -8.06 15.75
C LYS A 58 4.62 -8.93 16.68
N ASP A 59 4.44 -8.50 17.94
CA ASP A 59 3.65 -9.21 18.94
C ASP A 59 2.17 -8.75 18.99
N GLY A 60 1.73 -7.94 18.02
CA GLY A 60 0.35 -7.51 17.90
C GLY A 60 -0.03 -6.31 18.78
N PHE A 61 0.93 -5.67 19.46
CA PHE A 61 0.64 -4.48 20.26
C PHE A 61 0.43 -3.25 19.34
N PRO A 62 -0.71 -2.55 19.47
CA PRO A 62 -0.96 -1.38 18.66
C PRO A 62 -0.13 -0.18 19.14
N MET A 63 0.28 0.66 18.18
CA MET A 63 0.90 1.95 18.46
C MET A 63 -0.12 2.94 19.00
N HIS A 64 0.31 3.79 19.93
CA HIS A 64 -0.53 4.80 20.56
C HIS A 64 0.12 6.18 20.50
N PRO A 65 -0.61 7.24 20.06
CA PRO A 65 -0.02 8.56 19.83
C PRO A 65 0.48 9.26 21.09
N THR A 66 -0.12 8.98 22.26
CA THR A 66 0.23 9.63 23.53
C THR A 66 1.45 9.03 24.22
N ILE A 67 1.92 7.84 23.79
CA ILE A 67 3.09 7.20 24.36
C ILE A 67 4.30 7.60 23.53
N HIS A 68 5.17 8.42 24.09
CA HIS A 68 6.37 8.87 23.40
C HIS A 68 7.45 7.79 23.32
N GLY A 69 8.14 7.77 22.16
CA GLY A 69 9.25 6.85 21.91
C GLY A 69 8.84 5.52 21.25
N GLY A 70 9.83 4.66 21.04
CA GLY A 70 9.66 3.33 20.44
C GLY A 70 9.51 2.20 21.46
N ILE A 71 9.09 2.51 22.69
CA ILE A 71 9.03 1.56 23.80
C ILE A 71 7.66 0.90 23.93
N ARG A 72 7.62 -0.27 24.57
CA ARG A 72 6.37 -0.91 25.04
C ARG A 72 6.08 -0.46 26.46
N LYS A 73 4.86 0.01 26.71
CA LYS A 73 4.43 0.44 28.04
C LYS A 73 3.05 -0.09 28.37
N SER A 74 2.89 -0.57 29.60
CA SER A 74 1.59 -1.00 30.12
C SER A 74 0.85 0.21 30.71
N VAL A 75 -0.29 0.57 30.10
CA VAL A 75 -1.08 1.76 30.45
C VAL A 75 -2.49 1.36 30.81
N LEU A 76 -3.08 2.09 31.78
CA LEU A 76 -4.48 1.95 32.14
C LEU A 76 -5.34 2.71 31.13
N LEU A 77 -6.14 2.00 30.34
CA LEU A 77 -7.01 2.57 29.33
C LEU A 77 -8.46 2.64 29.83
N LYS A 78 -9.11 3.75 29.53
CA LYS A 78 -10.55 3.93 29.64
C LYS A 78 -11.26 3.51 28.35
N SER A 79 -10.72 3.94 27.21
CA SER A 79 -11.23 3.62 25.86
C SER A 79 -10.19 4.00 24.81
N GLY A 80 -10.36 3.58 23.56
CA GLY A 80 -9.54 3.98 22.44
C GLY A 80 -8.79 2.81 21.78
N VAL A 81 -7.62 3.11 21.18
CA VAL A 81 -6.82 2.11 20.49
C VAL A 81 -6.37 1.02 21.47
N GLY A 82 -6.65 -0.23 21.12
CA GLY A 82 -6.30 -1.40 21.94
C GLY A 82 -7.32 -1.82 22.99
N PHE A 83 -8.33 -0.97 23.31
CA PHE A 83 -9.35 -1.30 24.28
C PHE A 83 -10.70 -0.63 23.99
N LYS A 84 -11.76 -1.45 23.93
CA LYS A 84 -13.16 -1.00 23.90
C LYS A 84 -13.85 -1.50 25.15
N PRO A 85 -14.36 -0.61 26.04
CA PRO A 85 -15.07 -1.02 27.26
C PRO A 85 -16.42 -1.65 26.89
N LYS A 86 -16.81 -2.69 27.63
CA LYS A 86 -18.13 -3.33 27.51
C LYS A 86 -19.17 -2.64 28.39
N ARG A 87 -18.73 -1.97 29.47
CA ARG A 87 -19.56 -1.26 30.42
C ARG A 87 -19.01 0.14 30.65
N GLU A 88 -19.87 1.08 30.95
CA GLU A 88 -19.46 2.42 31.33
C GLU A 88 -18.57 2.41 32.56
N GLY A 89 -17.50 3.22 32.58
CA GLY A 89 -16.53 3.28 33.67
C GLY A 89 -15.47 2.13 33.67
N GLN A 90 -15.60 1.11 32.80
CA GLN A 90 -14.64 0.01 32.75
C GLN A 90 -13.27 0.52 32.31
N ARG A 91 -12.23 0.14 33.07
CA ARG A 91 -10.83 0.42 32.75
C ARG A 91 -10.05 -0.89 32.73
N LYS A 92 -9.06 -0.98 31.83
CA LYS A 92 -8.20 -2.17 31.76
C LYS A 92 -6.76 -1.75 31.49
N ARG A 93 -5.81 -2.40 32.15
CA ARG A 93 -4.41 -2.25 31.85
C ARG A 93 -4.07 -3.05 30.60
N LYS A 94 -3.48 -2.38 29.60
CA LYS A 94 -3.07 -2.95 28.34
C LYS A 94 -1.64 -2.53 28.00
N THR A 95 -0.89 -3.42 27.39
CA THR A 95 0.42 -3.09 26.82
C THR A 95 0.21 -2.48 25.45
N LEU A 96 0.83 -1.33 25.25
CA LEU A 96 0.79 -0.57 23.99
C LEU A 96 2.21 -0.25 23.56
N ARG A 97 2.36 0.03 22.27
CA ARG A 97 3.60 0.51 21.67
C ARG A 97 3.59 2.03 21.58
N GLY A 98 4.77 2.65 21.65
CA GLY A 98 4.91 4.09 21.50
C GLY A 98 4.62 4.60 20.10
N ASN A 99 4.70 5.92 19.94
CA ASN A 99 4.30 6.62 18.71
C ASN A 99 5.38 6.64 17.61
N VAL A 100 6.60 6.16 17.90
CA VAL A 100 7.73 6.16 16.96
C VAL A 100 7.83 4.81 16.26
N ILE A 101 7.98 4.83 14.95
CA ILE A 101 8.21 3.62 14.14
C ILE A 101 9.64 3.14 14.36
N THR A 102 9.77 1.90 14.81
CA THR A 102 11.03 1.19 15.01
C THR A 102 11.08 -0.06 14.14
N GLU A 103 12.21 -0.73 14.09
CA GLU A 103 12.39 -1.97 13.32
C GLU A 103 11.47 -3.13 13.76
N GLU A 104 10.97 -3.09 14.99
CA GLU A 104 10.05 -4.10 15.52
C GLU A 104 8.61 -3.95 15.07
N ILE A 105 8.26 -2.83 14.42
CA ILE A 105 6.94 -2.63 13.84
C ILE A 105 6.84 -3.50 12.59
N VAL A 106 5.73 -4.20 12.42
CA VAL A 106 5.46 -5.03 11.26
C VAL A 106 4.46 -4.36 10.33
N GLN A 107 3.42 -3.75 10.89
CA GLN A 107 2.39 -3.10 10.11
C GLN A 107 2.35 -1.60 10.39
N VAL A 108 2.33 -0.81 9.34
CA VAL A 108 2.16 0.65 9.40
C VAL A 108 0.90 1.02 8.62
N ASN A 109 0.01 1.76 9.27
CA ASN A 109 -1.23 2.24 8.67
C ASN A 109 -1.08 3.70 8.27
N MET A 110 -1.43 4.01 7.03
CA MET A 110 -1.37 5.34 6.47
C MET A 110 -2.68 5.70 5.80
N LYS A 111 -2.99 6.99 5.74
CA LYS A 111 -4.10 7.50 4.94
C LYS A 111 -3.62 8.54 3.94
N ILE A 112 -4.24 8.57 2.78
CA ILE A 112 -3.98 9.57 1.75
C ILE A 112 -4.57 10.91 2.22
N LEU A 113 -3.73 11.96 2.28
CA LEU A 113 -4.15 13.33 2.50
C LEU A 113 -4.38 14.05 1.19
N GLU A 114 -3.39 14.01 0.31
CA GLU A 114 -3.42 14.69 -0.98
C GLU A 114 -3.14 13.69 -2.09
N LYS A 115 -3.93 13.76 -3.13
CA LYS A 115 -3.70 13.04 -4.39
C LYS A 115 -3.05 13.98 -5.39
N PRO A 116 -2.16 13.49 -6.26
CA PRO A 116 -1.66 14.30 -7.36
C PRO A 116 -2.86 14.80 -8.17
N LYS A 117 -2.89 16.09 -8.49
CA LYS A 117 -3.85 16.61 -9.47
C LYS A 117 -3.64 15.82 -10.75
N GLN A 118 -4.60 14.98 -11.11
CA GLN A 118 -4.57 14.28 -12.39
C GLN A 118 -4.62 15.35 -13.47
N THR A 119 -3.45 15.69 -14.02
CA THR A 119 -3.41 16.23 -15.36
C THR A 119 -3.99 15.10 -16.20
N GLN A 120 -5.19 15.31 -16.74
CA GLN A 120 -5.88 14.36 -17.61
C GLN A 120 -4.88 13.93 -18.68
N LYS A 121 -4.29 12.74 -18.48
CA LYS A 121 -3.59 12.07 -19.55
C LYS A 121 -4.69 11.77 -20.56
N ARG A 122 -4.72 12.59 -21.62
CA ARG A 122 -5.50 12.30 -22.83
C ARG A 122 -5.26 10.83 -23.14
N GLU A 123 -6.31 10.04 -23.06
CA GLU A 123 -6.32 8.71 -23.64
C GLU A 123 -5.92 8.88 -25.09
N VAL A 124 -4.73 8.47 -25.42
CA VAL A 124 -4.34 8.20 -26.79
C VAL A 124 -5.21 7.02 -27.18
N LYS A 125 -6.33 7.33 -27.86
CA LYS A 125 -7.11 6.34 -28.59
C LYS A 125 -6.13 5.54 -29.45
N GLN A 126 -5.94 4.30 -29.13
CA GLN A 126 -5.31 3.35 -30.02
C GLN A 126 -6.12 3.34 -31.33
N PRO A 127 -5.48 3.47 -32.50
CA PRO A 127 -6.17 3.26 -33.77
C PRO A 127 -6.69 1.81 -33.75
N LYS A 128 -7.99 1.65 -33.93
CA LYS A 128 -8.59 0.37 -34.31
C LYS A 128 -7.94 -0.08 -35.61
N GLU A 129 -7.14 -1.12 -35.55
CA GLU A 129 -6.84 -1.92 -36.74
C GLU A 129 -8.12 -2.65 -37.09
N GLU A 130 -8.71 -2.26 -38.21
CA GLU A 130 -9.76 -3.02 -38.89
C GLU A 130 -9.13 -4.30 -39.47
N PRO A 131 -9.79 -5.45 -39.36
CA PRO A 131 -9.34 -6.66 -40.02
C PRO A 131 -9.64 -6.55 -41.51
N VAL A 132 -8.61 -6.55 -42.34
CA VAL A 132 -8.73 -6.67 -43.78
C VAL A 132 -9.12 -8.12 -44.10
N GLU A 133 -10.34 -8.26 -44.57
CA GLU A 133 -10.97 -9.47 -45.07
C GLU A 133 -10.16 -10.08 -46.24
N ALA A 134 -9.97 -11.37 -46.13
CA ALA A 134 -9.43 -12.21 -47.17
C ALA A 134 -10.37 -12.19 -48.38
N GLN A 135 -9.90 -11.86 -49.54
CA GLN A 135 -10.48 -12.28 -50.79
C GLN A 135 -9.55 -13.21 -51.54
N SER A 136 -10.06 -14.42 -51.62
CA SER A 136 -9.67 -15.51 -52.48
C SER A 136 -9.56 -15.11 -53.98
N VAL A 137 -8.51 -15.51 -54.63
CA VAL A 137 -8.56 -15.87 -56.04
C VAL A 137 -7.72 -17.13 -56.29
N GLU A 138 -8.50 -18.13 -56.68
CA GLU A 138 -8.16 -19.38 -57.32
C GLU A 138 -7.44 -19.17 -58.66
N LYS A 139 -6.47 -19.96 -58.97
CA LYS A 139 -6.31 -20.68 -60.25
C LYS A 139 -4.90 -21.27 -60.33
N LYS A 140 -4.93 -22.61 -60.30
CA LYS A 140 -4.70 -23.52 -61.45
C LYS A 140 -3.27 -23.49 -61.94
N GLU A 141 -2.68 -24.58 -61.87
CA GLU A 141 -2.52 -25.75 -62.74
C GLU A 141 -1.05 -26.01 -63.10
N GLU A 142 -0.71 -27.23 -62.82
CA GLU A 142 0.04 -28.20 -63.65
C GLU A 142 1.56 -28.02 -63.78
N ALA A 143 2.31 -28.92 -63.31
CA ALA A 143 2.79 -30.14 -64.00
C ALA A 143 4.03 -30.70 -63.28
N GLN A 144 3.95 -31.95 -62.92
CA GLN A 144 5.08 -32.88 -62.83
C GLN A 144 5.61 -33.13 -64.25
N PRO A 145 6.72 -33.84 -64.52
CA PRO A 145 7.44 -34.80 -63.66
C PRO A 145 8.97 -34.91 -63.89
N GLU A 146 9.55 -35.83 -63.12
CA GLU A 146 10.55 -36.86 -63.52
C GLU A 146 12.03 -36.46 -63.59
N LYS A 147 12.83 -37.15 -62.90
CA LYS A 147 13.66 -38.30 -62.93
C LYS A 147 15.06 -38.08 -62.36
N ALA A 148 15.35 -39.01 -61.50
CA ALA A 148 16.73 -39.37 -61.07
C ALA A 148 17.61 -39.80 -62.25
N PRO A 149 18.91 -40.04 -62.12
CA PRO A 149 19.42 -41.12 -61.28
C PRO A 149 20.33 -40.72 -60.14
#